data_dffca52a1133ff1be695eeea0f9af701
#
_entry.id   dffca52a1133ff1be695eeea0f9af701
#
_cell.length_a   1.000
_cell.length_b   1.000
_cell.length_c   1.000
_cell.angle_alpha   90.00
_cell.angle_beta   90.00
_cell.angle_gamma   90.00
#
_symmetry.space_group_name_H-M   'P 1'
#
loop_
_entity.id
_entity.type
_entity.pdbx_description
1 polymer ?
#
loop_
_entity_poly.entity_id
_entity_poly.type
_entity_poly.pdbx_seq_one_letter_code
_entity_poly.pdbx_strand_id
1 'polypeptide(L)'
;ETYPDIRAVIFTSPTYEGLFSDVRGICKAAHAKGIPCIVDEAHGSHLRWLGFDDAMDCGADVVIQSLHKTMPALTQTALLHIQGNLVPKERIRKMLATYQTSSPSYVLMASMSLCMSWLENEGPATFEIYKKQTLQLRERLSGLKHIFLYSPEEDFDFGKLVIGTTHASLNGRQLYDRLRDEFKLQMEMVCAEHVLAMTTAGDSKEGLERLARALEQMDSELESNVSERIWFDEKSFEIRLWAPERMLEIDEAVDLVMEEIPLVQAEGRIIGDYVYLY
;
A
#
# COMPACT_ATOMS: atom_id res chain seq x y z
N GLU A 1 1.00 25.40 -14.86
CA GLU A 1 1.68 26.50 -15.59
C GLU A 1 3.19 26.29 -15.67
N THR A 2 3.80 25.56 -14.71
CA THR A 2 5.25 25.32 -14.65
C THR A 2 5.72 24.27 -15.64
N TYR A 3 4.86 23.33 -16.01
CA TYR A 3 5.18 22.22 -16.92
C TYR A 3 4.14 22.09 -18.03
N PRO A 4 4.31 22.82 -19.15
CA PRO A 4 3.31 22.90 -20.23
C PRO A 4 3.16 21.58 -21.01
N ASP A 5 4.09 20.65 -20.90
CA ASP A 5 4.15 19.43 -21.69
C ASP A 5 3.63 18.18 -20.95
N ILE A 6 2.92 18.36 -19.82
CA ILE A 6 2.32 17.22 -19.09
C ILE A 6 1.36 16.48 -20.00
N ARG A 7 1.53 15.16 -20.11
CA ARG A 7 0.72 14.27 -20.95
C ARG A 7 -0.21 13.36 -20.16
N ALA A 8 0.08 13.12 -18.89
CA ALA A 8 -0.75 12.35 -17.97
C ALA A 8 -0.41 12.73 -16.53
N VAL A 9 -1.35 12.50 -15.62
CA VAL A 9 -1.13 12.52 -14.18
C VAL A 9 -1.19 11.08 -13.70
N ILE A 10 -0.13 10.61 -13.01
CA ILE A 10 -0.04 9.24 -12.49
C ILE A 10 0.21 9.34 -10.99
N PHE A 11 -0.60 8.66 -10.19
CA PHE A 11 -0.48 8.64 -8.74
C PHE A 11 -1.09 7.39 -8.14
N THR A 12 -0.75 7.12 -6.88
CA THR A 12 -1.23 5.95 -6.12
C THR A 12 -2.32 6.37 -5.15
N SER A 13 -3.43 5.62 -5.12
CA SER A 13 -4.50 5.73 -4.12
C SER A 13 -5.27 4.41 -4.04
N PRO A 14 -5.40 3.80 -2.84
CA PRO A 14 -4.83 4.24 -1.56
C PRO A 14 -3.31 4.11 -1.51
N THR A 15 -2.69 4.78 -0.53
CA THR A 15 -1.29 4.52 -0.17
C THR A 15 -1.16 3.13 0.45
N TYR A 16 0.08 2.70 0.70
CA TYR A 16 0.32 1.41 1.34
C TYR A 16 -0.31 1.33 2.73
N GLU A 17 -0.31 2.44 3.46
CA GLU A 17 -0.92 2.60 4.79
C GLU A 17 -2.44 2.78 4.75
N GLY A 18 -3.02 2.90 3.55
CA GLY A 18 -4.46 2.97 3.36
C GLY A 18 -5.05 4.38 3.27
N LEU A 19 -4.22 5.42 3.12
CA LEU A 19 -4.72 6.80 2.95
C LEU A 19 -5.21 7.03 1.52
N PHE A 20 -6.32 7.74 1.38
CA PHE A 20 -6.88 8.10 0.09
C PHE A 20 -6.37 9.47 -0.37
N SER A 21 -6.08 9.59 -1.66
CA SER A 21 -5.89 10.87 -2.32
C SER A 21 -7.25 11.45 -2.73
N ASP A 22 -7.35 12.77 -2.88
CA ASP A 22 -8.51 13.39 -3.54
C ASP A 22 -8.52 13.08 -5.04
N VAL A 23 -8.78 11.81 -5.39
CA VAL A 23 -8.78 11.32 -6.77
C VAL A 23 -9.75 12.14 -7.63
N ARG A 24 -10.95 12.44 -7.10
CA ARG A 24 -11.99 13.20 -7.81
C ARG A 24 -11.53 14.63 -8.12
N GLY A 25 -10.94 15.32 -7.16
CA GLY A 25 -10.39 16.67 -7.34
C GLY A 25 -9.23 16.70 -8.31
N ILE A 26 -8.31 15.73 -8.21
CA ILE A 26 -7.16 15.59 -9.12
C ILE A 26 -7.64 15.34 -10.56
N CYS A 27 -8.55 14.38 -10.77
CA CYS A 27 -9.11 14.09 -12.08
C CYS A 27 -9.82 15.31 -12.66
N LYS A 28 -10.65 16.00 -11.89
CA LYS A 28 -11.35 17.20 -12.32
C LYS A 28 -10.37 18.30 -12.78
N ALA A 29 -9.30 18.51 -12.03
CA ALA A 29 -8.28 19.52 -12.37
C ALA A 29 -7.49 19.14 -13.64
N ALA A 30 -7.12 17.87 -13.81
CA ALA A 30 -6.42 17.35 -14.98
C ALA A 30 -7.30 17.39 -16.23
N HIS A 31 -8.54 16.92 -16.14
CA HIS A 31 -9.51 16.91 -17.24
C HIS A 31 -9.85 18.32 -17.74
N ALA A 32 -9.85 19.33 -16.88
CA ALA A 32 -10.01 20.73 -17.30
C ALA A 32 -8.91 21.19 -18.27
N LYS A 33 -7.81 20.45 -18.36
CA LYS A 33 -6.69 20.65 -19.30
C LYS A 33 -6.62 19.58 -20.39
N GLY A 34 -7.58 18.66 -20.45
CA GLY A 34 -7.56 17.52 -21.37
C GLY A 34 -6.47 16.49 -21.07
N ILE A 35 -5.99 16.45 -19.82
CA ILE A 35 -4.92 15.56 -19.38
C ILE A 35 -5.54 14.34 -18.68
N PRO A 36 -5.24 13.09 -19.10
CA PRO A 36 -5.76 11.90 -18.48
C PRO A 36 -5.12 11.60 -17.13
N CYS A 37 -5.88 10.94 -16.25
CA CYS A 37 -5.45 10.45 -14.94
C CYS A 37 -5.31 8.94 -14.95
N ILE A 38 -4.17 8.46 -14.46
CA ILE A 38 -3.85 7.04 -14.27
C ILE A 38 -3.65 6.82 -12.78
N VAL A 39 -4.44 5.92 -12.19
CA VAL A 39 -4.37 5.62 -10.76
C VAL A 39 -3.85 4.22 -10.54
N ASP A 40 -2.77 4.11 -9.79
CA ASP A 40 -2.35 2.84 -9.21
C ASP A 40 -3.18 2.59 -7.95
N GLU A 41 -4.21 1.77 -8.11
CA GLU A 41 -5.12 1.32 -7.06
C GLU A 41 -4.84 -0.14 -6.70
N ALA A 42 -3.57 -0.56 -6.75
CA ALA A 42 -3.19 -1.95 -6.49
C ALA A 42 -3.63 -2.45 -5.11
N HIS A 43 -3.72 -1.56 -4.12
CA HIS A 43 -4.21 -1.87 -2.77
C HIS A 43 -5.70 -1.57 -2.55
N GLY A 44 -6.44 -1.18 -3.59
CA GLY A 44 -7.81 -0.72 -3.48
C GLY A 44 -8.88 -1.59 -4.13
N SER A 45 -8.55 -2.79 -4.61
CA SER A 45 -9.50 -3.68 -5.32
C SER A 45 -10.77 -4.01 -4.54
N HIS A 46 -10.75 -3.90 -3.21
CA HIS A 46 -11.84 -4.21 -2.30
C HIS A 46 -12.66 -2.99 -1.83
N LEU A 47 -12.21 -1.77 -2.11
CA LEU A 47 -12.76 -0.54 -1.54
C LEU A 47 -14.26 -0.37 -1.82
N ARG A 48 -14.70 -0.65 -3.05
CA ARG A 48 -16.13 -0.61 -3.43
C ARG A 48 -17.01 -1.49 -2.53
N TRP A 49 -16.50 -2.66 -2.13
CA TRP A 49 -17.22 -3.61 -1.27
C TRP A 49 -17.30 -3.14 0.19
N LEU A 50 -16.44 -2.20 0.57
CA LEU A 50 -16.49 -1.54 1.87
C LEU A 50 -17.35 -0.28 1.89
N GLY A 51 -17.85 0.14 0.72
CA GLY A 51 -18.71 1.30 0.54
C GLY A 51 -17.95 2.60 0.21
N PHE A 52 -16.69 2.51 -0.21
CA PHE A 52 -15.92 3.63 -0.73
C PHE A 52 -16.05 3.74 -2.25
N ASP A 53 -15.96 4.95 -2.77
CA ASP A 53 -15.77 5.16 -4.20
C ASP A 53 -14.38 4.66 -4.62
N ASP A 54 -14.31 3.84 -5.66
CA ASP A 54 -13.04 3.50 -6.28
C ASP A 54 -12.54 4.60 -7.24
N ALA A 55 -11.31 4.47 -7.73
CA ALA A 55 -10.74 5.47 -8.63
C ALA A 55 -11.52 5.62 -9.94
N MET A 56 -12.22 4.56 -10.41
CA MET A 56 -13.12 4.64 -11.59
C MET A 56 -14.33 5.52 -11.29
N ASP A 57 -14.98 5.35 -10.13
CA ASP A 57 -16.11 6.18 -9.69
C ASP A 57 -15.69 7.65 -9.48
N CYS A 58 -14.42 7.87 -9.13
CA CYS A 58 -13.83 9.19 -8.98
C CYS A 58 -13.42 9.86 -10.30
N GLY A 59 -13.50 9.14 -11.44
CA GLY A 59 -13.29 9.69 -12.76
C GLY A 59 -11.90 9.44 -13.36
N ALA A 60 -11.08 8.57 -12.79
CA ALA A 60 -9.79 8.19 -13.36
C ALA A 60 -9.99 7.51 -14.74
N ASP A 61 -9.12 7.81 -15.70
CA ASP A 61 -9.22 7.26 -17.07
C ASP A 61 -8.66 5.85 -17.18
N VAL A 62 -7.62 5.57 -16.40
CA VAL A 62 -7.00 4.24 -16.30
C VAL A 62 -6.77 3.92 -14.84
N VAL A 63 -7.17 2.71 -14.42
CA VAL A 63 -6.98 2.24 -13.05
C VAL A 63 -6.37 0.85 -13.08
N ILE A 64 -5.35 0.64 -12.25
CA ILE A 64 -4.70 -0.65 -12.07
C ILE A 64 -5.05 -1.20 -10.68
N GLN A 65 -5.66 -2.38 -10.63
CA GLN A 65 -6.02 -3.05 -9.39
C GLN A 65 -5.36 -4.42 -9.31
N SER A 66 -4.68 -4.71 -8.21
CA SER A 66 -4.16 -6.05 -7.93
C SER A 66 -5.21 -6.87 -7.21
N LEU A 67 -5.71 -7.94 -7.83
CA LEU A 67 -6.70 -8.81 -7.18
C LEU A 67 -6.09 -9.60 -6.02
N HIS A 68 -4.88 -10.09 -6.19
CA HIS A 68 -4.21 -10.97 -5.23
C HIS A 68 -3.84 -10.31 -3.88
N LYS A 69 -3.94 -9.00 -3.76
CA LYS A 69 -3.56 -8.29 -2.52
C LYS A 69 -4.71 -8.25 -1.50
N THR A 70 -5.92 -8.03 -1.97
CA THR A 70 -7.08 -7.79 -1.10
C THR A 70 -8.31 -8.62 -1.48
N MET A 71 -8.24 -9.36 -2.58
CA MET A 71 -9.29 -10.23 -3.10
C MET A 71 -8.84 -11.69 -3.14
N PRO A 72 -9.76 -12.67 -3.12
CA PRO A 72 -9.43 -14.10 -3.14
C PRO A 72 -8.99 -14.58 -4.52
N ALA A 73 -7.85 -14.09 -4.99
CA ALA A 73 -7.24 -14.48 -6.25
C ALA A 73 -5.76 -14.83 -6.04
N LEU A 74 -5.20 -15.68 -6.91
CA LEU A 74 -3.80 -16.08 -6.82
C LEU A 74 -2.85 -14.92 -7.13
N THR A 75 -1.66 -14.96 -6.55
CA THR A 75 -0.59 -13.98 -6.77
C THR A 75 -0.31 -13.76 -8.26
N GLN A 76 0.03 -12.55 -8.64
CA GLN A 76 0.25 -12.04 -10.00
C GLN A 76 -1.02 -11.69 -10.79
N THR A 77 -2.22 -11.82 -10.18
CA THR A 77 -3.46 -11.43 -10.86
C THR A 77 -3.74 -9.95 -10.66
N ALA A 78 -4.08 -9.26 -11.74
CA ALA A 78 -4.41 -7.84 -11.73
C ALA A 78 -5.44 -7.51 -12.82
N LEU A 79 -6.13 -6.38 -12.64
CA LEU A 79 -7.05 -5.80 -13.61
C LEU A 79 -6.54 -4.43 -14.05
N LEU A 80 -6.74 -4.12 -15.31
CA LEU A 80 -6.55 -2.78 -15.85
C LEU A 80 -7.90 -2.30 -16.39
N HIS A 81 -8.41 -1.25 -15.80
CA HIS A 81 -9.66 -0.62 -16.19
C HIS A 81 -9.40 0.62 -17.07
N ILE A 82 -10.24 0.85 -18.05
CA ILE A 82 -10.13 2.00 -18.94
C ILE A 82 -11.53 2.57 -19.16
N GLN A 83 -11.68 3.86 -18.91
CA GLN A 83 -12.92 4.59 -19.23
C GLN A 83 -12.64 5.90 -19.98
N GLY A 84 -13.71 6.58 -20.37
CA GLY A 84 -13.61 7.85 -21.07
C GLY A 84 -12.97 7.75 -22.45
N ASN A 85 -12.50 8.89 -22.95
CA ASN A 85 -11.97 9.05 -24.32
C ASN A 85 -10.59 9.72 -24.36
N LEU A 86 -10.01 10.11 -23.20
CA LEU A 86 -8.71 10.78 -23.15
C LEU A 86 -7.55 9.82 -23.45
N VAL A 87 -7.73 8.53 -23.14
CA VAL A 87 -6.74 7.50 -23.43
C VAL A 87 -7.23 6.59 -24.56
N PRO A 88 -6.51 6.48 -25.68
CA PRO A 88 -6.88 5.59 -26.79
C PRO A 88 -6.77 4.11 -26.36
N LYS A 89 -7.92 3.42 -26.24
CA LYS A 89 -7.99 2.02 -25.79
C LYS A 89 -7.14 1.08 -26.65
N GLU A 90 -7.08 1.30 -27.95
CA GLU A 90 -6.29 0.48 -28.87
C GLU A 90 -4.77 0.60 -28.61
N ARG A 91 -4.32 1.77 -28.17
CA ARG A 91 -2.91 1.96 -27.78
C ARG A 91 -2.57 1.17 -26.51
N ILE A 92 -3.45 1.17 -25.52
CA ILE A 92 -3.28 0.36 -24.31
C ILE A 92 -3.27 -1.14 -24.66
N ARG A 93 -4.23 -1.61 -25.47
CA ARG A 93 -4.27 -3.00 -25.93
C ARG A 93 -2.99 -3.42 -26.64
N LYS A 94 -2.45 -2.55 -27.49
CA LYS A 94 -1.18 -2.81 -28.19
C LYS A 94 -0.02 -2.92 -27.20
N MET A 95 0.06 -2.05 -26.21
CA MET A 95 1.09 -2.12 -25.18
C MET A 95 0.95 -3.38 -24.32
N LEU A 96 -0.26 -3.73 -23.87
CA LEU A 96 -0.52 -4.97 -23.17
C LEU A 96 -0.06 -6.18 -23.98
N ALA A 97 -0.42 -6.24 -25.28
CA ALA A 97 0.02 -7.33 -26.15
C ALA A 97 1.56 -7.42 -26.31
N THR A 98 2.25 -6.30 -26.14
CA THR A 98 3.72 -6.25 -26.21
C THR A 98 4.37 -6.75 -24.92
N TYR A 99 3.82 -6.39 -23.75
CA TYR A 99 4.42 -6.67 -22.46
C TYR A 99 3.86 -7.92 -21.77
N GLN A 100 2.65 -8.35 -22.12
CA GLN A 100 2.08 -9.57 -21.58
C GLN A 100 2.67 -10.81 -22.26
N THR A 101 2.70 -11.92 -21.52
CA THR A 101 3.09 -13.21 -22.08
C THR A 101 2.14 -13.67 -23.18
N SER A 102 2.71 -14.31 -24.22
CA SER A 102 1.92 -14.99 -25.26
C SER A 102 1.34 -16.34 -24.81
N SER A 103 1.78 -16.83 -23.64
CA SER A 103 1.32 -18.11 -23.04
C SER A 103 0.76 -17.84 -21.64
N PRO A 104 -0.47 -17.30 -21.52
CA PRO A 104 -1.06 -16.97 -20.22
C PRO A 104 -1.29 -18.24 -19.40
N SER A 105 -1.12 -18.11 -18.08
CA SER A 105 -1.44 -19.18 -17.13
C SER A 105 -2.96 -19.34 -17.01
N TYR A 106 -3.49 -20.47 -17.46
CA TYR A 106 -4.91 -20.78 -17.29
C TYR A 106 -5.32 -20.92 -15.82
N VAL A 107 -4.38 -21.30 -14.95
CA VAL A 107 -4.63 -21.39 -13.49
C VAL A 107 -4.87 -19.98 -12.92
N LEU A 108 -4.07 -18.98 -13.30
CA LEU A 108 -4.28 -17.59 -12.88
C LEU A 108 -5.59 -17.04 -13.46
N MET A 109 -5.89 -17.31 -14.73
CA MET A 109 -7.15 -16.88 -15.35
C MET A 109 -8.37 -17.50 -14.67
N ALA A 110 -8.31 -18.80 -14.37
CA ALA A 110 -9.38 -19.49 -13.64
C ALA A 110 -9.56 -18.89 -12.23
N SER A 111 -8.46 -18.59 -11.53
CA SER A 111 -8.49 -17.92 -10.22
C SER A 111 -9.20 -16.57 -10.27
N MET A 112 -8.93 -15.75 -11.29
CA MET A 112 -9.61 -14.46 -11.49
C MET A 112 -11.11 -14.68 -11.74
N SER A 113 -11.48 -15.66 -12.59
CA SER A 113 -12.88 -15.98 -12.88
C SER A 113 -13.63 -16.46 -11.64
N LEU A 114 -13.00 -17.32 -10.83
CA LEU A 114 -13.56 -17.78 -9.56
C LEU A 114 -13.70 -16.64 -8.56
N CYS A 115 -12.76 -15.73 -8.50
CA CYS A 115 -12.84 -14.53 -7.67
C CYS A 115 -14.05 -13.67 -8.06
N MET A 116 -14.28 -13.43 -9.35
CA MET A 116 -15.46 -12.67 -9.82
C MET A 116 -16.75 -13.39 -9.44
N SER A 117 -16.84 -14.69 -9.66
CA SER A 117 -18.03 -15.48 -9.30
C SER A 117 -18.28 -15.45 -7.79
N TRP A 118 -17.24 -15.56 -6.98
CA TRP A 118 -17.36 -15.44 -5.52
C TRP A 118 -17.85 -14.04 -5.12
N LEU A 119 -17.31 -12.97 -5.73
CA LEU A 119 -17.74 -11.59 -5.48
C LEU A 119 -19.23 -11.38 -5.78
N GLU A 120 -19.75 -11.98 -6.86
CA GLU A 120 -21.16 -11.88 -7.22
C GLU A 120 -22.08 -12.60 -6.23
N ASN A 121 -21.65 -13.71 -5.65
CA ASN A 121 -22.51 -14.59 -4.84
C ASN A 121 -22.32 -14.40 -3.34
N GLU A 122 -21.07 -14.37 -2.87
CA GLU A 122 -20.72 -14.40 -1.43
C GLU A 122 -20.04 -13.10 -0.96
N GLY A 123 -19.46 -12.36 -1.90
CA GLY A 123 -18.69 -11.15 -1.61
C GLY A 123 -19.42 -10.15 -0.73
N PRO A 124 -20.65 -9.70 -1.06
CA PRO A 124 -21.36 -8.67 -0.29
C PRO A 124 -21.50 -9.05 1.19
N ALA A 125 -21.95 -10.28 1.48
CA ALA A 125 -22.13 -10.75 2.85
C ALA A 125 -20.79 -10.88 3.58
N THR A 126 -19.76 -11.38 2.90
CA THR A 126 -18.43 -11.55 3.49
C THR A 126 -17.78 -10.20 3.81
N PHE A 127 -17.88 -9.22 2.92
CA PHE A 127 -17.34 -7.88 3.17
C PHE A 127 -18.08 -7.14 4.28
N GLU A 128 -19.39 -7.32 4.45
CA GLU A 128 -20.14 -6.78 5.59
C GLU A 128 -19.64 -7.37 6.92
N ILE A 129 -19.40 -8.69 6.96
CA ILE A 129 -18.84 -9.34 8.15
C ILE A 129 -17.43 -8.81 8.43
N TYR A 130 -16.57 -8.74 7.41
CA TYR A 130 -15.21 -8.22 7.51
C TYR A 130 -15.20 -6.77 8.02
N LYS A 131 -15.99 -5.89 7.43
CA LYS A 131 -16.15 -4.49 7.86
C LYS A 131 -16.50 -4.40 9.35
N LYS A 132 -17.52 -5.14 9.77
CA LYS A 132 -17.95 -5.16 11.16
C LYS A 132 -16.84 -5.63 12.11
N GLN A 133 -16.17 -6.74 11.77
CA GLN A 133 -15.11 -7.30 12.60
C GLN A 133 -13.88 -6.37 12.70
N THR A 134 -13.50 -5.76 11.60
CA THR A 134 -12.35 -4.84 11.57
C THR A 134 -12.63 -3.55 12.34
N LEU A 135 -13.82 -2.99 12.21
CA LEU A 135 -14.22 -1.80 12.99
C LEU A 135 -14.31 -2.11 14.49
N GLN A 136 -14.84 -3.27 14.88
CA GLN A 136 -14.86 -3.72 16.28
C GLN A 136 -13.43 -3.92 16.83
N LEU A 137 -12.52 -4.45 16.01
CA LEU A 137 -11.10 -4.58 16.37
C LEU A 137 -10.48 -3.20 16.63
N ARG A 138 -10.70 -2.24 15.72
CA ARG A 138 -10.18 -0.87 15.89
C ARG A 138 -10.75 -0.18 17.13
N GLU A 139 -12.04 -0.31 17.38
CA GLU A 139 -12.68 0.22 18.59
C GLU A 139 -12.07 -0.39 19.87
N ARG A 140 -11.88 -1.71 19.90
CA ARG A 140 -11.24 -2.40 21.02
C ARG A 140 -9.82 -1.90 21.29
N LEU A 141 -9.03 -1.72 20.22
CA LEU A 141 -7.64 -1.28 20.32
C LEU A 141 -7.48 0.24 20.53
N SER A 142 -8.54 1.03 20.44
CA SER A 142 -8.49 2.47 20.70
C SER A 142 -8.16 2.83 22.16
N GLY A 143 -8.32 1.86 23.08
CA GLY A 143 -8.01 2.01 24.50
C GLY A 143 -6.56 1.72 24.89
N LEU A 144 -5.68 1.35 23.96
CA LEU A 144 -4.26 1.13 24.22
C LEU A 144 -3.58 2.43 24.65
N LYS A 145 -2.56 2.33 25.53
CA LYS A 145 -1.92 3.48 26.18
C LYS A 145 -0.59 3.88 25.54
N HIS A 146 0.18 2.91 25.10
CA HIS A 146 1.54 3.05 24.61
C HIS A 146 1.66 2.75 23.12
N ILE A 147 0.91 1.76 22.67
CA ILE A 147 0.73 1.43 21.26
C ILE A 147 -0.59 2.07 20.81
N PHE A 148 -0.67 2.54 19.58
CA PHE A 148 -1.91 3.11 19.07
C PHE A 148 -2.16 2.70 17.62
N LEU A 149 -3.43 2.64 17.23
CA LEU A 149 -3.81 2.54 15.82
C LEU A 149 -3.97 3.94 15.24
N TYR A 150 -3.26 4.22 14.17
CA TYR A 150 -3.49 5.44 13.41
C TYR A 150 -4.90 5.43 12.82
N SER A 151 -5.64 6.49 13.08
CA SER A 151 -7.01 6.67 12.62
C SER A 151 -7.17 8.13 12.19
N PRO A 152 -7.00 8.45 10.90
CA PRO A 152 -7.19 9.81 10.39
C PRO A 152 -8.65 10.24 10.52
N GLU A 153 -8.89 11.55 10.49
CA GLU A 153 -10.24 12.13 10.49
C GLU A 153 -10.95 11.95 9.14
N GLU A 154 -10.16 11.84 8.06
CA GLU A 154 -10.63 11.63 6.70
C GLU A 154 -10.89 10.15 6.42
N ASP A 155 -11.62 9.85 5.34
CA ASP A 155 -11.84 8.48 4.89
C ASP A 155 -10.51 7.79 4.55
N PHE A 156 -10.39 6.55 4.97
CA PHE A 156 -9.22 5.69 4.74
C PHE A 156 -9.61 4.22 4.73
N ASP A 157 -8.74 3.37 4.19
CA ASP A 157 -8.91 1.92 4.27
C ASP A 157 -8.67 1.43 5.69
N PHE A 158 -9.76 1.25 6.44
CA PHE A 158 -9.70 0.78 7.83
C PHE A 158 -9.15 -0.63 8.00
N GLY A 159 -9.03 -1.42 6.92
CA GLY A 159 -8.38 -2.73 6.90
C GLY A 159 -6.85 -2.65 6.98
N LYS A 160 -6.27 -1.47 6.79
CA LYS A 160 -4.86 -1.17 7.00
C LYS A 160 -4.65 -0.74 8.45
N LEU A 161 -4.10 -1.63 9.26
CA LEU A 161 -3.85 -1.36 10.68
C LEU A 161 -2.42 -0.83 10.83
N VAL A 162 -2.26 0.49 10.80
CA VAL A 162 -0.99 1.17 11.09
C VAL A 162 -0.84 1.26 12.61
N ILE A 163 0.04 0.45 13.16
CA ILE A 163 0.24 0.29 14.61
C ILE A 163 1.46 1.08 15.00
N GLY A 164 1.26 2.26 15.59
CA GLY A 164 2.30 3.20 15.97
C GLY A 164 2.89 2.93 17.33
N THR A 165 4.18 3.27 17.49
CA THR A 165 4.97 3.05 18.70
C THR A 165 5.57 4.33 19.29
N THR A 166 5.24 5.49 18.75
CA THR A 166 5.86 6.76 19.18
C THR A 166 5.62 7.12 20.65
N HIS A 167 4.67 6.45 21.32
CA HIS A 167 4.37 6.63 22.74
C HIS A 167 4.91 5.48 23.62
N ALA A 168 5.60 4.52 23.02
CA ALA A 168 6.06 3.32 23.67
C ALA A 168 7.59 3.32 23.91
N SER A 169 8.06 2.47 24.81
CA SER A 169 9.48 2.21 25.07
C SER A 169 10.13 1.27 24.04
N LEU A 170 9.43 0.94 22.96
CA LEU A 170 9.93 0.14 21.83
C LEU A 170 9.72 0.86 20.50
N ASN A 171 10.49 0.51 19.49
CA ASN A 171 10.34 1.00 18.13
C ASN A 171 9.56 0.01 17.25
N GLY A 172 9.24 0.42 16.01
CA GLY A 172 8.49 -0.43 15.09
C GLY A 172 9.17 -1.78 14.81
N ARG A 173 10.50 -1.82 14.69
CA ARG A 173 11.25 -3.07 14.49
C ARG A 173 11.10 -4.02 15.67
N GLN A 174 11.22 -3.52 16.89
CA GLN A 174 11.05 -4.33 18.10
C GLN A 174 9.61 -4.84 18.23
N LEU A 175 8.62 -4.01 17.90
CA LEU A 175 7.22 -4.43 17.84
C LEU A 175 7.01 -5.56 16.81
N TYR A 176 7.55 -5.39 15.61
CA TYR A 176 7.46 -6.40 14.54
C TYR A 176 8.06 -7.74 14.96
N ASP A 177 9.29 -7.72 15.50
CA ASP A 177 9.99 -8.93 15.90
C ASP A 177 9.25 -9.65 17.04
N ARG A 178 8.72 -8.94 18.03
CA ARG A 178 7.90 -9.51 19.11
C ARG A 178 6.60 -10.13 18.57
N LEU A 179 5.86 -9.43 17.70
CA LEU A 179 4.64 -9.97 17.09
C LEU A 179 4.93 -11.27 16.34
N ARG A 180 6.02 -11.31 15.57
CA ARG A 180 6.41 -12.49 14.80
C ARG A 180 6.89 -13.64 15.70
N ASP A 181 7.79 -13.36 16.64
CA ASP A 181 8.54 -14.39 17.36
C ASP A 181 7.76 -14.92 18.57
N GLU A 182 7.07 -14.06 19.33
CA GLU A 182 6.30 -14.44 20.51
C GLU A 182 4.87 -14.85 20.16
N PHE A 183 4.17 -14.07 19.31
CA PHE A 183 2.76 -14.25 19.01
C PHE A 183 2.46 -14.97 17.68
N LYS A 184 3.50 -15.24 16.87
CA LYS A 184 3.37 -15.88 15.54
C LYS A 184 2.45 -15.10 14.61
N LEU A 185 2.57 -13.78 14.64
CA LEU A 185 1.83 -12.83 13.83
C LEU A 185 2.80 -12.13 12.88
N GLN A 186 2.68 -12.44 11.58
CA GLN A 186 3.47 -11.80 10.54
C GLN A 186 2.79 -10.51 10.10
N MET A 187 3.50 -9.39 10.23
CA MET A 187 3.04 -8.09 9.74
C MET A 187 3.48 -7.88 8.29
N GLU A 188 2.79 -7.04 7.58
CA GLU A 188 3.04 -6.72 6.18
C GLU A 188 4.32 -5.90 6.00
N MET A 189 4.49 -4.86 6.81
CA MET A 189 5.61 -3.94 6.70
C MET A 189 6.06 -3.45 8.08
N VAL A 190 7.33 -3.10 8.18
CA VAL A 190 7.93 -2.49 9.37
C VAL A 190 8.60 -1.17 9.00
N CYS A 191 8.34 -0.14 9.80
CA CYS A 191 9.00 1.16 9.75
C CYS A 191 9.65 1.47 11.11
N ALA A 192 10.36 2.57 11.21
CA ALA A 192 11.03 2.96 12.46
C ALA A 192 10.04 3.14 13.62
N GLU A 193 8.88 3.72 13.37
CA GLU A 193 7.90 4.13 14.39
C GLU A 193 6.56 3.39 14.30
N HIS A 194 6.39 2.47 13.36
CA HIS A 194 5.16 1.71 13.23
C HIS A 194 5.37 0.38 12.51
N VAL A 195 4.40 -0.48 12.65
CA VAL A 195 4.22 -1.66 11.80
C VAL A 195 2.86 -1.58 11.10
N LEU A 196 2.78 -2.16 9.92
CA LEU A 196 1.55 -2.27 9.16
C LEU A 196 1.06 -3.73 9.18
N ALA A 197 -0.16 -3.94 9.66
CA ALA A 197 -0.90 -5.17 9.42
C ALA A 197 -1.95 -4.93 8.33
N MET A 198 -1.95 -5.77 7.32
CA MET A 198 -2.94 -5.74 6.25
C MET A 198 -3.97 -6.83 6.49
N THR A 199 -5.23 -6.45 6.67
CA THR A 199 -6.34 -7.37 6.84
C THR A 199 -7.20 -7.44 5.59
N THR A 200 -7.89 -8.55 5.42
CA THR A 200 -8.74 -8.83 4.25
C THR A 200 -10.03 -9.55 4.66
N ALA A 201 -10.96 -9.67 3.73
CA ALA A 201 -12.18 -10.48 3.94
C ALA A 201 -11.90 -11.98 4.16
N GLY A 202 -10.67 -12.44 3.94
CA GLY A 202 -10.23 -13.81 4.21
C GLY A 202 -9.72 -14.05 5.63
N ASP A 203 -9.57 -13.00 6.44
CA ASP A 203 -9.11 -13.14 7.82
C ASP A 203 -10.19 -13.73 8.71
N SER A 204 -9.78 -14.69 9.54
CA SER A 204 -10.70 -15.27 10.51
C SER A 204 -10.87 -14.37 11.74
N LYS A 205 -12.04 -14.51 12.38
CA LYS A 205 -12.29 -13.83 13.66
C LYS A 205 -11.24 -14.19 14.71
N GLU A 206 -10.78 -15.45 14.73
CA GLU A 206 -9.75 -15.94 15.65
C GLU A 206 -8.39 -15.28 15.36
N GLY A 207 -8.05 -15.02 14.10
CA GLY A 207 -6.83 -14.30 13.70
C GLY A 207 -6.84 -12.87 14.21
N LEU A 208 -7.94 -12.15 14.00
CA LEU A 208 -8.12 -10.78 14.50
C LEU A 208 -8.10 -10.73 16.03
N GLU A 209 -8.72 -11.70 16.70
CA GLU A 209 -8.71 -11.83 18.17
C GLU A 209 -7.29 -12.08 18.71
N ARG A 210 -6.47 -12.89 18.03
CA ARG A 210 -5.06 -13.11 18.40
C ARG A 210 -4.26 -11.82 18.29
N LEU A 211 -4.46 -11.04 17.24
CA LEU A 211 -3.80 -9.76 17.08
C LEU A 211 -4.18 -8.80 18.20
N ALA A 212 -5.48 -8.71 18.53
CA ALA A 212 -5.94 -7.86 19.61
C ALA A 212 -5.27 -8.21 20.95
N ARG A 213 -5.30 -9.49 21.32
CA ARG A 213 -4.68 -9.97 22.59
C ARG A 213 -3.18 -9.72 22.62
N ALA A 214 -2.48 -9.94 21.51
CA ALA A 214 -1.04 -9.69 21.43
C ALA A 214 -0.73 -8.21 21.69
N LEU A 215 -1.45 -7.30 21.06
CA LEU A 215 -1.25 -5.86 21.24
C LEU A 215 -1.63 -5.39 22.65
N GLU A 216 -2.75 -5.88 23.21
CA GLU A 216 -3.16 -5.58 24.58
C GLU A 216 -2.14 -6.07 25.62
N GLN A 217 -1.65 -7.31 25.44
CA GLN A 217 -0.61 -7.86 26.32
C GLN A 217 0.66 -7.02 26.23
N MET A 218 1.15 -6.75 25.03
CA MET A 218 2.36 -5.95 24.83
C MET A 218 2.21 -4.54 25.39
N ASP A 219 1.05 -3.88 25.17
CA ASP A 219 0.79 -2.55 25.69
C ASP A 219 0.83 -2.51 27.22
N SER A 220 0.32 -3.57 27.88
CA SER A 220 0.33 -3.68 29.34
C SER A 220 1.74 -3.88 29.95
N GLU A 221 2.68 -4.39 29.16
CA GLU A 221 4.09 -4.64 29.55
C GLU A 221 4.98 -3.41 29.29
N LEU A 222 4.50 -2.43 28.51
CA LEU A 222 5.30 -1.28 28.12
C LEU A 222 5.22 -0.16 29.15
N GLU A 223 6.32 0.56 29.27
CA GLU A 223 6.40 1.80 30.02
C GLU A 223 6.27 3.01 29.10
N SER A 224 5.71 4.10 29.61
CA SER A 224 5.68 5.36 28.87
C SER A 224 7.09 5.87 28.65
N ASN A 225 7.50 6.03 27.42
CA ASN A 225 8.77 6.64 27.08
C ASN A 225 8.66 8.15 27.25
N VAL A 226 8.93 8.65 28.45
CA VAL A 226 8.89 10.08 28.79
C VAL A 226 10.23 10.77 28.50
N SER A 227 11.30 10.00 28.30
CA SER A 227 12.65 10.51 28.12
C SER A 227 13.06 10.52 26.65
N GLU A 228 13.26 11.70 26.15
CA GLU A 228 13.91 12.01 24.87
C GLU A 228 13.25 11.36 23.64
N ARG A 229 12.04 11.81 23.31
CA ARG A 229 11.60 11.73 21.93
C ARG A 229 12.64 12.44 21.08
N ILE A 230 13.36 11.71 20.27
CA ILE A 230 13.92 12.29 19.07
C ILE A 230 12.70 12.66 18.23
N TRP A 231 12.12 13.82 18.47
CA TRP A 231 11.22 14.43 17.53
C TRP A 231 12.07 14.57 16.27
N PHE A 232 11.75 13.82 15.25
CA PHE A 232 12.17 14.24 13.92
C PHE A 232 11.54 15.62 13.76
N ASP A 233 12.37 16.66 13.91
CA ASP A 233 11.96 18.02 13.61
C ASP A 233 11.40 17.98 12.19
N GLU A 234 10.12 18.37 12.01
CA GLU A 234 9.51 18.45 10.68
C GLU A 234 10.38 19.26 9.70
N LYS A 235 11.19 20.16 10.22
CA LYS A 235 12.18 20.89 9.44
C LYS A 235 13.44 20.09 9.07
N SER A 236 13.74 18.98 9.75
CA SER A 236 14.84 18.08 9.38
C SER A 236 14.44 17.10 8.27
N PHE A 237 13.14 16.92 8.00
CA PHE A 237 12.60 16.20 6.86
C PHE A 237 12.34 17.15 5.66
N GLU A 238 13.25 18.05 5.36
CA GLU A 238 13.41 18.41 3.95
C GLU A 238 13.92 17.14 3.24
N ILE A 239 13.00 16.27 2.83
CA ILE A 239 13.31 15.30 1.80
C ILE A 239 13.65 16.15 0.58
N ARG A 240 14.91 16.52 0.46
CA ARG A 240 15.43 16.95 -0.82
C ARG A 240 15.36 15.70 -1.68
N LEU A 241 14.29 15.59 -2.47
CA LEU A 241 14.26 14.68 -3.57
C LEU A 241 15.36 15.10 -4.54
N TRP A 242 16.57 14.71 -4.23
CA TRP A 242 17.64 14.78 -5.19
C TRP A 242 17.25 13.80 -6.29
N ALA A 243 16.86 14.32 -7.45
CA ALA A 243 16.76 13.47 -8.61
C ALA A 243 18.17 12.85 -8.79
N PRO A 244 18.32 11.54 -8.69
CA PRO A 244 19.63 10.92 -8.85
C PRO A 244 20.14 11.25 -10.26
N GLU A 245 21.38 11.70 -10.34
CA GLU A 245 22.03 11.89 -11.62
C GLU A 245 22.33 10.53 -12.23
N ARG A 246 21.81 10.27 -13.44
CA ARG A 246 22.07 9.04 -14.14
C ARG A 246 23.50 9.05 -14.66
N MET A 247 24.34 8.21 -14.10
CA MET A 247 25.77 8.15 -14.42
C MET A 247 26.09 7.12 -15.52
N LEU A 248 25.24 6.07 -15.68
CA LEU A 248 25.43 4.97 -16.60
C LEU A 248 24.09 4.55 -17.21
N GLU A 249 24.12 4.03 -18.42
CA GLU A 249 22.99 3.29 -18.97
C GLU A 249 22.92 1.89 -18.33
N ILE A 250 21.72 1.28 -18.34
CA ILE A 250 21.48 0.00 -17.65
C ILE A 250 22.35 -1.11 -18.23
N ASP A 251 22.49 -1.15 -19.55
CA ASP A 251 23.32 -2.13 -20.27
C ASP A 251 24.81 -1.96 -19.95
N GLU A 252 25.29 -0.74 -19.77
CA GLU A 252 26.67 -0.48 -19.33
C GLU A 252 26.90 -0.91 -17.88
N ALA A 253 25.90 -0.69 -17.00
CA ALA A 253 25.99 -1.04 -15.59
C ALA A 253 26.04 -2.55 -15.33
N VAL A 254 25.35 -3.35 -16.15
CA VAL A 254 25.25 -4.82 -15.98
C VAL A 254 26.62 -5.51 -16.10
N ASP A 255 27.51 -4.98 -16.92
CA ASP A 255 28.84 -5.58 -17.19
C ASP A 255 29.91 -5.07 -16.20
N LEU A 256 29.58 -4.17 -15.30
CA LEU A 256 30.55 -3.65 -14.34
C LEU A 256 30.69 -4.55 -13.11
N VAL A 257 31.91 -4.60 -12.57
CA VAL A 257 32.17 -5.28 -11.30
C VAL A 257 31.58 -4.44 -10.16
N MET A 258 30.64 -5.02 -9.42
CA MET A 258 30.02 -4.41 -8.24
C MET A 258 30.71 -4.88 -6.97
N GLU A 259 30.82 -4.00 -6.00
CA GLU A 259 31.35 -4.25 -4.67
C GLU A 259 30.24 -3.97 -3.62
N GLU A 260 30.01 -4.91 -2.72
CA GLU A 260 29.10 -4.70 -1.59
C GLU A 260 29.89 -4.01 -0.46
N ILE A 261 29.41 -2.84 -0.05
CA ILE A 261 30.04 -2.03 1.00
C ILE A 261 29.01 -1.57 2.03
N PRO A 262 29.41 -1.34 3.29
CA PRO A 262 28.56 -0.71 4.28
C PRO A 262 28.07 0.66 3.81
N LEU A 263 26.81 1.00 4.09
CA LEU A 263 26.17 2.26 3.67
C LEU A 263 26.99 3.50 4.09
N VAL A 264 27.60 3.46 5.29
CA VAL A 264 28.46 4.55 5.80
C VAL A 264 29.71 4.82 4.93
N GLN A 265 30.07 3.91 4.04
CA GLN A 265 31.20 4.03 3.10
C GLN A 265 30.75 4.32 1.67
N ALA A 266 29.42 4.49 1.45
CA ALA A 266 28.85 4.66 0.13
C ALA A 266 28.89 6.11 -0.38
N GLU A 267 29.24 7.09 0.48
CA GLU A 267 29.32 8.50 0.09
C GLU A 267 30.29 8.69 -1.10
N GLY A 268 29.81 9.33 -2.16
CA GLY A 268 30.59 9.57 -3.40
C GLY A 268 30.69 8.35 -4.33
N ARG A 269 30.02 7.24 -4.03
CA ARG A 269 29.97 6.04 -4.87
C ARG A 269 28.76 6.06 -5.80
N ILE A 270 28.88 5.35 -6.93
CA ILE A 270 27.75 5.11 -7.84
C ILE A 270 27.02 3.85 -7.38
N ILE A 271 25.71 3.96 -7.18
CA ILE A 271 24.86 2.82 -6.81
C ILE A 271 24.59 1.99 -8.05
N GLY A 272 24.99 0.72 -8.03
CA GLY A 272 24.77 -0.25 -9.11
C GLY A 272 23.54 -1.14 -8.93
N ASP A 273 22.92 -1.12 -7.76
CA ASP A 273 21.73 -1.91 -7.44
C ASP A 273 20.84 -1.18 -6.42
N TYR A 274 19.68 -1.76 -6.09
CA TYR A 274 18.74 -1.17 -5.14
C TYR A 274 19.34 -1.11 -3.73
N VAL A 275 19.17 0.04 -3.08
CA VAL A 275 19.46 0.18 -1.65
C VAL A 275 18.18 -0.15 -0.90
N TYR A 276 18.17 -1.28 -0.20
CA TYR A 276 17.12 -1.58 0.78
C TYR A 276 17.49 -0.90 2.11
N LEU A 277 16.70 0.10 2.51
CA LEU A 277 16.76 0.66 3.85
C LEU A 277 15.83 -0.19 4.73
N TYR A 278 16.38 -1.14 5.47
CA TYR A 278 15.67 -1.91 6.48
C TYR A 278 15.73 -1.21 7.85
#